data_290e255c2d6e2c37f2db6baaef3983a5
#
_entry.id   290e255c2d6e2c37f2db6baaef3983a5
#
_cell.length_a   1.000
_cell.length_b   1.000
_cell.length_c   1.000
_cell.angle_alpha   90.00
_cell.angle_beta   90.00
_cell.angle_gamma   90.00
#
_symmetry.space_group_name_H-M   'P 1'
#
loop_
_entity.id
_entity.type
_entity.pdbx_description
1 polymer ?
#
loop_
_entity_poly.entity_id
_entity_poly.type
_entity_poly.pdbx_seq_one_letter_code
_entity_poly.pdbx_strand_id
1 'polypeptide(L)'
;MFKVDPVLKDIAGKQLTQRRARKPGEAARPVTTVHSRALYGLQFRATVEGHSFISDEGDEVGGHDAGPAPLRYFLAGTMMCHQVWCVKSAALLDVQLDRLEGEISGYIEPGTGDTEEEVARGFGRIAYKVTVDSPNPPETIQSIVEAATRRCPAFVTVARSTPIDLTIVHNSVNLGERRYGKSGSP
;
A
#
# COMPACT_ATOMS: atom_id res chain seq x y z
N MET A 1 25.64 -4.35 -3.38
CA MET A 1 25.58 -3.12 -2.57
C MET A 1 24.51 -2.22 -3.16
N PHE A 2 23.51 -1.89 -2.39
CA PHE A 2 22.45 -0.96 -2.79
C PHE A 2 23.02 0.46 -2.88
N LYS A 3 22.55 1.25 -3.85
CA LYS A 3 22.97 2.66 -3.98
C LYS A 3 21.75 3.53 -4.18
N VAL A 4 21.67 4.63 -3.44
CA VAL A 4 20.68 5.67 -3.66
C VAL A 4 21.09 6.47 -4.89
N ASP A 5 20.21 6.50 -5.91
CA ASP A 5 20.48 7.27 -7.12
C ASP A 5 20.44 8.79 -6.80
N PRO A 6 21.49 9.55 -7.09
CA PRO A 6 21.55 10.98 -6.80
C PRO A 6 20.41 11.81 -7.41
N VAL A 7 19.87 11.38 -8.54
CA VAL A 7 18.72 12.07 -9.21
C VAL A 7 17.47 12.11 -8.33
N LEU A 8 17.35 11.16 -7.39
CA LEU A 8 16.19 11.08 -6.49
C LEU A 8 16.09 12.26 -5.54
N LYS A 9 17.18 12.97 -5.22
CA LYS A 9 17.15 14.16 -4.38
C LYS A 9 16.28 15.26 -5.00
N ASP A 10 16.52 15.56 -6.26
CA ASP A 10 15.76 16.59 -6.97
C ASP A 10 14.31 16.17 -7.20
N ILE A 11 14.08 14.91 -7.60
CA ILE A 11 12.74 14.36 -7.83
C ILE A 11 11.93 14.39 -6.53
N ALA A 12 12.48 13.89 -5.43
CA ALA A 12 11.80 13.87 -4.14
C ALA A 12 11.54 15.29 -3.61
N GLY A 13 12.49 16.20 -3.78
CA GLY A 13 12.33 17.61 -3.43
C GLY A 13 11.17 18.27 -4.17
N LYS A 14 11.10 18.10 -5.49
CA LYS A 14 9.99 18.60 -6.33
C LYS A 14 8.64 18.00 -5.89
N GLN A 15 8.59 16.69 -5.64
CA GLN A 15 7.35 16.03 -5.18
C GLN A 15 6.88 16.55 -3.82
N LEU A 16 7.78 16.80 -2.88
CA LEU A 16 7.41 17.37 -1.58
C LEU A 16 6.91 18.83 -1.71
N THR A 17 7.55 19.63 -2.54
CA THR A 17 7.11 21.01 -2.82
C THR A 17 5.71 21.02 -3.44
N GLN A 18 5.45 20.17 -4.43
CA GLN A 18 4.13 20.05 -5.05
C GLN A 18 3.05 19.60 -4.06
N ARG A 19 3.38 18.64 -3.16
CA ARG A 19 2.44 18.20 -2.12
C ARG A 19 2.11 19.33 -1.12
N ARG A 20 3.09 20.13 -0.72
CA ARG A 20 2.91 21.26 0.19
C ARG A 20 2.10 22.41 -0.43
N ALA A 21 2.19 22.56 -1.74
CA ALA A 21 1.46 23.60 -2.48
C ALA A 21 -0.05 23.30 -2.65
N ARG A 22 -0.49 22.07 -2.37
CA ARG A 22 -1.90 21.68 -2.44
C ARG A 22 -2.70 22.38 -1.33
N LYS A 23 -3.84 22.93 -1.69
CA LYS A 23 -4.73 23.65 -0.76
C LYS A 23 -5.71 22.66 -0.09
N PRO A 24 -6.09 22.88 1.18
CA PRO A 24 -7.20 22.17 1.77
C PRO A 24 -8.46 22.32 0.90
N GLY A 25 -9.20 21.24 0.68
CA GLY A 25 -10.40 21.23 -0.18
C GLY A 25 -10.14 21.11 -1.68
N GLU A 26 -8.90 21.07 -2.14
CA GLU A 26 -8.60 20.73 -3.54
C GLU A 26 -9.06 19.30 -3.85
N ALA A 27 -9.79 19.14 -4.96
CA ALA A 27 -10.34 17.85 -5.35
C ALA A 27 -9.26 16.76 -5.46
N ALA A 28 -9.55 15.58 -4.91
CA ALA A 28 -8.70 14.43 -5.05
C ALA A 28 -8.62 14.02 -6.54
N ARG A 29 -7.42 13.69 -7.00
CA ARG A 29 -7.20 13.14 -8.34
C ARG A 29 -6.79 11.68 -8.21
N PRO A 30 -7.26 10.79 -9.11
CA PRO A 30 -6.77 9.42 -9.12
C PRO A 30 -5.26 9.43 -9.36
N VAL A 31 -4.53 8.67 -8.56
CA VAL A 31 -3.08 8.46 -8.77
C VAL A 31 -2.87 7.50 -9.92
N THR A 32 -3.68 6.43 -9.95
CA THR A 32 -3.70 5.41 -10.99
C THR A 32 -5.01 4.64 -10.95
N THR A 33 -5.33 3.93 -12.03
CA THR A 33 -6.46 2.99 -12.10
C THR A 33 -5.91 1.61 -12.41
N VAL A 34 -6.35 0.62 -11.64
CA VAL A 34 -6.04 -0.78 -11.87
C VAL A 34 -7.28 -1.45 -12.45
N HIS A 35 -7.10 -2.17 -13.55
CA HIS A 35 -8.14 -3.00 -14.16
C HIS A 35 -7.87 -4.46 -13.84
N SER A 36 -8.90 -5.22 -13.44
CA SER A 36 -8.77 -6.65 -13.24
C SER A 36 -9.86 -7.41 -13.97
N ARG A 37 -9.55 -8.65 -14.35
CA ARG A 37 -10.52 -9.59 -14.90
C ARG A 37 -10.28 -10.99 -14.34
N ALA A 38 -11.35 -11.72 -14.11
CA ALA A 38 -11.29 -13.13 -13.80
C ALA A 38 -10.77 -13.92 -15.02
N LEU A 39 -9.98 -14.94 -14.78
CA LEU A 39 -9.47 -15.86 -15.79
C LEU A 39 -10.12 -17.23 -15.62
N TYR A 40 -9.88 -17.88 -14.47
CA TYR A 40 -10.42 -19.18 -14.15
C TYR A 40 -10.46 -19.38 -12.63
N GLY A 41 -11.54 -19.91 -12.06
CA GLY A 41 -11.67 -20.14 -10.63
C GLY A 41 -11.41 -18.87 -9.81
N LEU A 42 -10.40 -18.89 -8.97
CA LEU A 42 -9.95 -17.76 -8.14
C LEU A 42 -8.78 -16.98 -8.76
N GLN A 43 -8.44 -17.28 -10.01
CA GLN A 43 -7.36 -16.63 -10.73
C GLN A 43 -7.82 -15.32 -11.39
N PHE A 44 -7.10 -14.25 -11.13
CA PHE A 44 -7.35 -12.93 -11.69
C PHE A 44 -6.08 -12.37 -12.35
N ARG A 45 -6.26 -11.64 -13.45
CA ARG A 45 -5.20 -10.81 -14.02
C ARG A 45 -5.50 -9.35 -13.75
N ALA A 46 -4.56 -8.64 -13.16
CA ALA A 46 -4.61 -7.20 -13.04
C ALA A 46 -3.64 -6.53 -14.03
N THR A 47 -4.03 -5.34 -14.52
CA THR A 47 -3.21 -4.49 -15.38
C THR A 47 -3.22 -3.06 -14.87
N VAL A 48 -2.04 -2.43 -14.87
CA VAL A 48 -1.83 -1.05 -14.42
C VAL A 48 -0.64 -0.46 -15.16
N GLU A 49 -0.81 0.69 -15.81
CA GLU A 49 0.27 1.46 -16.46
C GLU A 49 1.17 0.60 -17.37
N GLY A 50 0.60 -0.31 -18.16
CA GLY A 50 1.33 -1.20 -19.05
C GLY A 50 1.94 -2.46 -18.43
N HIS A 51 1.85 -2.61 -17.11
CA HIS A 51 2.28 -3.81 -16.40
C HIS A 51 1.10 -4.74 -16.12
N SER A 52 1.35 -6.04 -16.04
CA SER A 52 0.35 -7.02 -15.62
C SER A 52 0.91 -8.04 -14.64
N PHE A 53 0.05 -8.54 -13.77
CA PHE A 53 0.38 -9.60 -12.82
C PHE A 53 -0.83 -10.51 -12.61
N ILE A 54 -0.56 -11.73 -12.15
CA ILE A 54 -1.57 -12.75 -11.83
C ILE A 54 -1.68 -12.82 -10.31
N SER A 55 -2.90 -12.91 -9.83
CA SER A 55 -3.23 -13.29 -8.45
C SER A 55 -4.06 -14.57 -8.48
N ASP A 56 -3.78 -15.47 -7.57
CA ASP A 56 -4.51 -16.72 -7.36
C ASP A 56 -4.45 -17.10 -5.89
N GLU A 57 -5.34 -17.98 -5.46
CA GLU A 57 -5.27 -18.57 -4.11
C GLU A 57 -4.52 -19.92 -4.18
N GLY A 58 -4.12 -20.43 -3.02
CA GLY A 58 -3.51 -21.73 -2.92
C GLY A 58 -4.51 -22.87 -3.15
N ASP A 59 -3.99 -24.07 -3.45
CA ASP A 59 -4.81 -25.26 -3.73
C ASP A 59 -5.74 -25.63 -2.57
N GLU A 60 -5.30 -25.38 -1.33
CA GLU A 60 -6.06 -25.68 -0.12
C GLU A 60 -7.35 -24.85 0.05
N VAL A 61 -7.45 -23.75 -0.69
CA VAL A 61 -8.65 -22.87 -0.69
C VAL A 61 -9.32 -22.80 -2.06
N GLY A 62 -8.96 -23.69 -2.97
CA GLY A 62 -9.59 -23.83 -4.28
C GLY A 62 -8.97 -23.02 -5.42
N GLY A 63 -7.78 -22.48 -5.21
CA GLY A 63 -6.96 -21.88 -6.26
C GLY A 63 -6.05 -22.90 -6.94
N HIS A 64 -5.04 -22.42 -7.67
CA HIS A 64 -4.03 -23.23 -8.38
C HIS A 64 -2.61 -22.68 -8.19
N ASP A 65 -2.41 -21.80 -7.19
CA ASP A 65 -1.11 -21.18 -6.86
C ASP A 65 -0.37 -20.56 -8.07
N ALA A 66 -1.13 -20.04 -9.04
CA ALA A 66 -0.56 -19.41 -10.24
C ALA A 66 0.06 -18.03 -9.98
N GLY A 67 -0.07 -17.50 -8.78
CA GLY A 67 0.51 -16.25 -8.32
C GLY A 67 0.17 -15.97 -6.87
N PRO A 68 0.80 -14.94 -6.26
CA PRO A 68 0.50 -14.57 -4.88
C PRO A 68 -0.98 -14.25 -4.68
N ALA A 69 -1.55 -14.69 -3.55
CA ALA A 69 -2.92 -14.36 -3.17
C ALA A 69 -3.11 -12.84 -2.99
N PRO A 70 -4.34 -12.30 -3.19
CA PRO A 70 -4.61 -10.85 -3.20
C PRO A 70 -4.10 -10.09 -1.97
N LEU A 71 -4.29 -10.65 -0.77
CA LEU A 71 -3.81 -10.03 0.47
C LEU A 71 -2.28 -9.96 0.56
N ARG A 72 -1.57 -10.87 -0.10
CA ARG A 72 -0.09 -10.85 -0.19
C ARG A 72 0.39 -9.68 -1.04
N TYR A 73 -0.31 -9.38 -2.15
CA TYR A 73 -0.05 -8.18 -2.95
C TYR A 73 -0.32 -6.89 -2.18
N PHE A 74 -1.40 -6.84 -1.39
CA PHE A 74 -1.72 -5.69 -0.56
C PHE A 74 -0.61 -5.39 0.45
N LEU A 75 -0.14 -6.41 1.17
CA LEU A 75 0.98 -6.27 2.11
C LEU A 75 2.28 -5.87 1.39
N ALA A 76 2.63 -6.57 0.30
CA ALA A 76 3.84 -6.28 -0.47
C ALA A 76 3.81 -4.86 -1.03
N GLY A 77 2.70 -4.40 -1.60
CA GLY A 77 2.54 -3.04 -2.11
C GLY A 77 2.70 -1.99 -1.02
N THR A 78 2.15 -2.24 0.17
CA THR A 78 2.29 -1.35 1.33
C THR A 78 3.76 -1.23 1.76
N MET A 79 4.47 -2.36 1.85
CA MET A 79 5.88 -2.41 2.22
C MET A 79 6.76 -1.68 1.19
N MET A 80 6.63 -2.04 -0.08
CA MET A 80 7.44 -1.45 -1.17
C MET A 80 7.21 0.07 -1.27
N CYS A 81 5.98 0.53 -1.12
CA CYS A 81 5.67 1.96 -1.10
C CYS A 81 6.39 2.70 0.03
N HIS A 82 6.47 2.08 1.22
CA HIS A 82 7.22 2.64 2.34
C HIS A 82 8.74 2.66 2.07
N GLN A 83 9.30 1.57 1.55
CA GLN A 83 10.72 1.50 1.19
C GLN A 83 11.12 2.56 0.15
N VAL A 84 10.26 2.82 -0.85
CA VAL A 84 10.47 3.94 -1.81
C VAL A 84 10.62 5.28 -1.07
N TRP A 85 9.82 5.51 -0.01
CA TRP A 85 9.94 6.74 0.77
C TRP A 85 11.14 6.75 1.72
N CYS A 86 11.63 5.59 2.17
CA CYS A 86 12.91 5.50 2.87
C CYS A 86 14.05 5.94 1.94
N VAL A 87 14.11 5.41 0.73
CA VAL A 87 15.13 5.79 -0.27
C VAL A 87 15.05 7.27 -0.63
N LYS A 88 13.85 7.80 -0.90
CA LYS A 88 13.66 9.23 -1.17
C LYS A 88 14.05 10.13 0.00
N SER A 89 13.80 9.68 1.22
CA SER A 89 14.18 10.43 2.44
C SER A 89 15.69 10.41 2.65
N ALA A 90 16.35 9.28 2.36
CA ALA A 90 17.81 9.18 2.37
C ALA A 90 18.43 10.10 1.32
N ALA A 91 17.90 10.10 0.08
CA ALA A 91 18.37 10.99 -0.99
C ALA A 91 18.27 12.48 -0.62
N LEU A 92 17.17 12.88 0.03
CA LEU A 92 16.97 14.27 0.46
C LEU A 92 18.00 14.75 1.50
N LEU A 93 18.56 13.84 2.28
CA LEU A 93 19.51 14.11 3.38
C LEU A 93 20.94 13.70 3.01
N ASP A 94 21.20 13.31 1.76
CA ASP A 94 22.50 12.78 1.30
C ASP A 94 23.03 11.61 2.14
N VAL A 95 22.13 10.75 2.61
CA VAL A 95 22.43 9.60 3.45
C VAL A 95 22.66 8.36 2.59
N GLN A 96 23.79 7.69 2.83
CA GLN A 96 24.11 6.42 2.18
C GLN A 96 23.30 5.29 2.82
N LEU A 97 22.73 4.43 1.99
CA LEU A 97 22.14 3.15 2.38
C LEU A 97 22.89 2.03 1.67
N ASP A 98 23.47 1.10 2.42
CA ASP A 98 24.16 -0.07 1.86
C ASP A 98 23.20 -1.25 1.70
N ARG A 99 22.16 -1.31 2.56
CA ARG A 99 21.07 -2.29 2.54
C ARG A 99 19.77 -1.66 3.00
N LEU A 100 18.67 -2.03 2.37
CA LEU A 100 17.32 -1.68 2.81
C LEU A 100 16.40 -2.87 2.54
N GLU A 101 15.95 -3.50 3.59
CA GLU A 101 15.02 -4.62 3.52
C GLU A 101 13.79 -4.35 4.37
N GLY A 102 12.67 -4.95 3.98
CA GLY A 102 11.42 -4.88 4.71
C GLY A 102 10.80 -6.26 4.90
N GLU A 103 10.20 -6.44 6.06
CA GLU A 103 9.37 -7.59 6.39
C GLU A 103 8.03 -7.07 6.88
N ILE A 104 6.93 -7.58 6.35
CA ILE A 104 5.58 -7.20 6.74
C ILE A 104 4.73 -8.44 6.99
N SER A 105 4.02 -8.47 8.10
CA SER A 105 3.10 -9.54 8.48
C SER A 105 1.74 -8.96 8.82
N GLY A 106 0.69 -9.47 8.21
CA GLY A 106 -0.69 -9.17 8.54
C GLY A 106 -1.27 -10.30 9.41
N TYR A 107 -1.94 -9.95 10.50
CA TYR A 107 -2.60 -10.88 11.41
C TYR A 107 -4.10 -10.67 11.29
N ILE A 108 -4.81 -11.67 10.78
CA ILE A 108 -6.27 -11.67 10.68
C ILE A 108 -6.81 -12.12 12.04
N GLU A 109 -7.67 -11.31 12.63
CA GLU A 109 -8.39 -11.68 13.84
C GLU A 109 -9.56 -12.60 13.49
N PRO A 110 -9.81 -13.64 14.33
CA PRO A 110 -11.02 -14.43 14.16
C PRO A 110 -12.24 -13.52 14.36
N GLY A 111 -13.23 -13.63 13.48
CA GLY A 111 -14.52 -12.99 13.69
C GLY A 111 -15.20 -13.56 14.95
N THR A 112 -15.90 -12.71 15.67
CA THR A 112 -16.65 -13.07 16.87
C THR A 112 -18.11 -12.72 16.64
N GLY A 113 -19.01 -13.70 16.78
CA GLY A 113 -20.44 -13.52 16.64
C GLY A 113 -21.08 -14.28 15.47
N ASP A 114 -22.39 -14.14 15.32
CA ASP A 114 -23.23 -14.93 14.42
C ASP A 114 -23.72 -14.13 13.19
N THR A 115 -23.46 -12.83 13.14
CA THR A 115 -23.82 -11.97 11.99
C THR A 115 -22.66 -11.89 10.98
N GLU A 116 -22.97 -11.60 9.71
CA GLU A 116 -21.93 -11.40 8.68
C GLU A 116 -20.97 -10.27 9.05
N GLU A 117 -21.45 -9.22 9.71
CA GLU A 117 -20.63 -8.09 10.17
C GLU A 117 -19.67 -8.50 11.29
N GLU A 118 -20.12 -9.35 12.22
CA GLU A 118 -19.31 -9.87 13.34
C GLU A 118 -18.29 -10.91 12.90
N VAL A 119 -18.55 -11.65 11.82
CA VAL A 119 -17.57 -12.58 11.23
C VAL A 119 -16.68 -11.92 10.17
N ALA A 120 -16.94 -10.66 9.82
CA ALA A 120 -16.09 -9.91 8.90
C ALA A 120 -14.65 -9.86 9.43
N ARG A 121 -13.73 -10.30 8.58
CA ARG A 121 -12.31 -10.43 8.96
C ARG A 121 -11.47 -9.42 8.22
N GLY A 122 -10.64 -8.73 8.95
CA GLY A 122 -9.61 -7.87 8.41
C GLY A 122 -8.30 -8.07 9.17
N PHE A 123 -7.28 -7.31 8.84
CA PHE A 123 -6.08 -7.28 9.66
C PHE A 123 -6.38 -6.50 10.95
N GLY A 124 -6.43 -7.18 12.08
CA GLY A 124 -6.45 -6.55 13.41
C GLY A 124 -5.10 -5.96 13.79
N ARG A 125 -4.02 -6.50 13.21
CA ARG A 125 -2.67 -6.00 13.38
C ARG A 125 -1.83 -6.21 12.14
N ILE A 126 -0.99 -5.23 11.82
CA ILE A 126 0.09 -5.36 10.84
C ILE A 126 1.41 -5.09 11.56
N ALA A 127 2.34 -6.04 11.52
CA ALA A 127 3.70 -5.86 12.00
C ALA A 127 4.60 -5.51 10.82
N TYR A 128 5.47 -4.53 11.01
CA TYR A 128 6.36 -4.01 9.98
C TYR A 128 7.77 -3.90 10.54
N LYS A 129 8.75 -4.49 9.84
CA LYS A 129 10.16 -4.40 10.19
C LYS A 129 10.94 -3.84 9.00
N VAL A 130 11.76 -2.84 9.26
CA VAL A 130 12.70 -2.26 8.29
C VAL A 130 14.10 -2.52 8.77
N THR A 131 14.92 -3.13 7.92
CA THR A 131 16.34 -3.40 8.19
C THR A 131 17.17 -2.51 7.28
N VAL A 132 18.08 -1.74 7.87
CA VAL A 132 18.94 -0.79 7.17
C VAL A 132 20.38 -1.00 7.62
N ASP A 133 21.30 -1.16 6.66
CA ASP A 133 22.72 -1.02 6.89
C ASP A 133 23.21 0.29 6.26
N SER A 134 23.99 1.06 7.02
CA SER A 134 24.45 2.39 6.62
C SER A 134 25.64 2.82 7.46
N PRO A 135 26.63 3.53 6.92
CA PRO A 135 27.70 4.14 7.71
C PRO A 135 27.24 5.36 8.52
N ASN A 136 26.03 5.83 8.30
CA ASN A 136 25.48 7.01 8.99
C ASN A 136 24.99 6.67 10.41
N PRO A 137 24.94 7.66 11.33
CA PRO A 137 24.49 7.45 12.71
C PRO A 137 23.08 6.87 12.82
N PRO A 138 22.79 6.04 13.85
CA PRO A 138 21.48 5.42 14.07
C PRO A 138 20.33 6.43 14.10
N GLU A 139 20.53 7.59 14.69
CA GLU A 139 19.51 8.65 14.81
C GLU A 139 19.11 9.21 13.44
N THR A 140 20.06 9.28 12.52
CA THR A 140 19.82 9.69 11.13
C THR A 140 18.96 8.65 10.42
N ILE A 141 19.25 7.36 10.59
CA ILE A 141 18.47 6.27 10.01
C ILE A 141 17.05 6.22 10.60
N GLN A 142 16.92 6.36 11.91
CA GLN A 142 15.60 6.46 12.56
C GLN A 142 14.79 7.63 11.98
N SER A 143 15.38 8.81 11.86
CA SER A 143 14.73 9.99 11.28
C SER A 143 14.24 9.76 9.84
N ILE A 144 15.03 9.06 9.02
CA ILE A 144 14.68 8.70 7.64
C ILE A 144 13.44 7.78 7.62
N VAL A 145 13.45 6.71 8.41
CA VAL A 145 12.35 5.75 8.48
C VAL A 145 11.07 6.41 8.99
N GLU A 146 11.14 7.22 10.04
CA GLU A 146 10.01 7.99 10.54
C GLU A 146 9.47 9.00 9.52
N ALA A 147 10.36 9.68 8.78
CA ALA A 147 9.95 10.58 7.72
C ALA A 147 9.26 9.81 6.57
N ALA A 148 9.74 8.63 6.22
CA ALA A 148 9.11 7.74 5.25
C ALA A 148 7.70 7.33 5.69
N THR A 149 7.52 6.94 6.96
CA THR A 149 6.23 6.58 7.57
C THR A 149 5.19 7.70 7.40
N ARG A 150 5.57 8.94 7.67
CA ARG A 150 4.68 10.11 7.53
C ARG A 150 4.39 10.48 6.07
N ARG A 151 5.27 10.13 5.13
CA ARG A 151 5.19 10.51 3.71
C ARG A 151 4.57 9.45 2.82
N CYS A 152 4.59 8.19 3.25
CA CYS A 152 4.10 7.05 2.47
C CYS A 152 2.56 7.04 2.42
N PRO A 153 1.93 7.22 1.24
CA PRO A 153 0.47 7.21 1.16
C PRO A 153 -0.12 5.84 1.53
N ALA A 154 0.50 4.73 1.12
CA ALA A 154 0.00 3.40 1.45
C ALA A 154 0.00 3.17 2.97
N PHE A 155 1.12 3.47 3.65
CA PHE A 155 1.22 3.34 5.11
C PHE A 155 0.17 4.20 5.82
N VAL A 156 0.05 5.47 5.43
CA VAL A 156 -0.91 6.41 6.04
C VAL A 156 -2.36 5.94 5.80
N THR A 157 -2.67 5.42 4.61
CA THR A 157 -3.99 4.87 4.29
C THR A 157 -4.34 3.71 5.20
N VAL A 158 -3.43 2.73 5.34
CA VAL A 158 -3.64 1.55 6.20
C VAL A 158 -3.80 1.96 7.67
N ALA A 159 -2.95 2.89 8.16
CA ALA A 159 -2.98 3.31 9.56
C ALA A 159 -4.21 4.15 9.94
N ARG A 160 -4.90 4.79 8.97
CA ARG A 160 -5.99 5.75 9.23
C ARG A 160 -7.39 5.26 8.92
N SER A 161 -7.60 4.05 8.41
CA SER A 161 -8.90 3.57 7.90
C SER A 161 -9.52 4.54 6.89
N THR A 162 -9.44 4.24 5.61
CA THR A 162 -9.94 5.11 4.53
C THR A 162 -11.33 4.65 4.07
N PRO A 163 -12.34 5.52 3.96
CA PRO A 163 -13.64 5.16 3.42
C PRO A 163 -13.54 4.65 1.97
N ILE A 164 -14.42 3.72 1.64
CA ILE A 164 -14.53 3.11 0.30
C ILE A 164 -15.90 3.41 -0.27
N ASP A 165 -15.95 4.04 -1.45
CA ASP A 165 -17.17 4.22 -2.23
C ASP A 165 -17.22 3.08 -3.27
N LEU A 166 -18.24 2.23 -3.17
CA LEU A 166 -18.47 1.09 -4.05
C LEU A 166 -19.63 1.38 -4.99
N THR A 167 -19.39 1.31 -6.30
CA THR A 167 -20.44 1.34 -7.34
C THR A 167 -20.65 -0.07 -7.89
N ILE A 168 -21.90 -0.53 -7.92
CA ILE A 168 -22.28 -1.86 -8.41
C ILE A 168 -22.87 -1.73 -9.81
N VAL A 169 -22.28 -2.41 -10.78
CA VAL A 169 -22.77 -2.44 -12.17
C VAL A 169 -23.07 -3.88 -12.59
N HIS A 170 -24.30 -4.12 -13.07
CA HIS A 170 -24.76 -5.41 -13.61
C HIS A 170 -25.26 -5.23 -15.04
N ASN A 171 -24.73 -5.98 -16.00
CA ASN A 171 -25.10 -5.90 -17.41
C ASN A 171 -25.12 -4.45 -17.94
N SER A 172 -24.09 -3.67 -17.60
CA SER A 172 -23.96 -2.25 -17.92
C SER A 172 -24.97 -1.31 -17.23
N VAL A 173 -25.76 -1.79 -16.29
CA VAL A 173 -26.71 -1.00 -15.50
C VAL A 173 -26.13 -0.74 -14.12
N ASN A 174 -26.07 0.53 -13.71
CA ASN A 174 -25.69 0.90 -12.35
C ASN A 174 -26.81 0.53 -11.38
N LEU A 175 -26.55 -0.41 -10.44
CA LEU A 175 -27.48 -0.87 -9.41
C LEU A 175 -27.42 -0.02 -8.14
N GLY A 176 -26.53 0.98 -8.08
CA GLY A 176 -26.41 1.89 -6.96
C GLY A 176 -25.02 1.99 -6.41
N GLU A 177 -24.86 2.88 -5.43
CA GLU A 177 -23.63 3.17 -4.74
C GLU A 177 -23.74 2.84 -3.25
N ARG A 178 -22.66 2.42 -2.65
CA ARG A 178 -22.54 2.11 -1.22
C ARG A 178 -21.27 2.71 -0.68
N ARG A 179 -21.29 3.23 0.53
CA ARG A 179 -20.12 3.74 1.23
C ARG A 179 -19.83 2.90 2.46
N TYR A 180 -18.57 2.44 2.60
CA TYR A 180 -18.07 1.64 3.70
C TYR A 180 -16.95 2.37 4.43
N GLY A 181 -16.74 2.05 5.71
CA GLY A 181 -15.74 2.67 6.57
C GLY A 181 -16.34 3.73 7.47
N LYS A 182 -15.55 4.26 8.40
CA LYS A 182 -16.03 5.26 9.35
C LYS A 182 -16.56 6.48 8.58
N SER A 183 -17.86 6.65 8.56
CA SER A 183 -18.48 7.95 8.35
C SER A 183 -17.89 8.85 9.44
N GLY A 184 -17.29 9.96 9.06
CA GLY A 184 -16.72 10.88 10.02
C GLY A 184 -17.67 11.10 11.19
N SER A 185 -17.21 10.75 12.37
CA SER A 185 -17.78 11.35 13.57
C SER A 185 -17.42 12.83 13.52
N PRO A 186 -18.35 13.70 13.92
CA PRO A 186 -18.16 15.13 13.91
C PRO A 186 -16.92 15.58 14.69
#